data_dfee91391b2471cea9a611bba90e231d
#
_entry.id   dfee91391b2471cea9a611bba90e231d
#
_cell.length_a   1.000
_cell.length_b   1.000
_cell.length_c   1.000
_cell.angle_alpha   90.00
_cell.angle_beta   90.00
_cell.angle_gamma   90.00
#
_symmetry.space_group_name_H-M   'P 1'
#
loop_
_entity.id
_entity.type
_entity.pdbx_description
1 polymer ?
#
loop_
_entity_poly.entity_id
_entity_poly.type
_entity_poly.pdbx_seq_one_letter_code
_entity_poly.pdbx_strand_id
1 'polypeptide(L)'
;MSFLNGSSEWHFYFISYLCELKAKRIMKNTMKYRLIGMSFLQFAVWGAYLISMGGYLFNAGMGDKIGYFYAMQGVVSLFMPALMGIVADRWVPAQKLLAGCHLASALCMSLVGYMALATDASPSFLSLMVPYALGVAFYMPTLALSNSVSYTAMEKVGLEPVKSFPSIRVFGTIGFICSMLLTDVCGFQTTPMQFFLSAAIGVVATGYSLTLPACPTANKSAGKTWKDVLGVNAFALFKQRKMALFFIFSILLGVALQITNGFANPFLNSFASIPEYADAFGVRHANALISLSQLSETFCLLLIPFALRRFGIKYVMLIAMLCWVLRFGLFGLGNPGDGVWMFVLSMIVYGVAFDFFNISGSIASVI
;
A
#
# COMPACT_ATOMS: atom_id res chain seq x y z
N MET A 1 32.40 5.54 -61.25
CA MET A 1 32.13 6.51 -60.12
C MET A 1 30.82 6.25 -59.40
N SER A 2 30.47 5.03 -59.09
CA SER A 2 29.18 4.72 -58.39
C SER A 2 29.36 3.90 -57.09
N PHE A 3 30.58 3.65 -56.64
CA PHE A 3 30.83 2.88 -55.39
C PHE A 3 31.03 3.72 -54.13
N LEU A 4 31.10 5.05 -54.21
CA LEU A 4 31.36 5.92 -53.07
C LEU A 4 30.09 6.50 -52.42
N ASN A 5 28.92 6.40 -53.06
CA ASN A 5 27.66 6.90 -52.46
C ASN A 5 26.99 5.91 -51.47
N GLY A 6 27.25 4.62 -51.59
CA GLY A 6 26.64 3.62 -50.69
C GLY A 6 27.14 3.65 -49.23
N SER A 7 28.41 4.02 -49.00
CA SER A 7 29.01 4.03 -47.66
C SER A 7 28.49 5.20 -46.80
N SER A 8 28.21 6.35 -47.39
CA SER A 8 27.70 7.52 -46.66
C SER A 8 26.22 7.33 -46.21
N GLU A 9 25.41 6.70 -47.06
CA GLU A 9 24.02 6.37 -46.71
C GLU A 9 23.95 5.33 -45.58
N TRP A 10 24.77 4.28 -45.61
CA TRP A 10 24.85 3.29 -44.54
C TRP A 10 25.29 3.91 -43.22
N HIS A 11 26.25 4.82 -43.20
CA HIS A 11 26.64 5.55 -41.97
C HIS A 11 25.50 6.41 -41.45
N PHE A 12 24.76 7.10 -42.30
CA PHE A 12 23.61 7.91 -41.91
C PHE A 12 22.47 7.05 -41.30
N TYR A 13 22.12 5.94 -41.94
CA TYR A 13 21.12 4.99 -41.40
C TYR A 13 21.56 4.38 -40.09
N PHE A 14 22.83 4.01 -39.95
CA PHE A 14 23.36 3.43 -38.71
C PHE A 14 23.36 4.44 -37.55
N ILE A 15 23.78 5.68 -37.78
CA ILE A 15 23.74 6.76 -36.79
C ILE A 15 22.28 7.06 -36.39
N SER A 16 21.38 7.17 -37.36
CA SER A 16 19.95 7.37 -37.12
C SER A 16 19.36 6.25 -36.25
N TYR A 17 19.67 5.00 -36.58
CA TYR A 17 19.26 3.83 -35.80
C TYR A 17 19.80 3.86 -34.36
N LEU A 18 21.08 4.19 -34.17
CA LEU A 18 21.67 4.34 -32.81
C LEU A 18 21.04 5.49 -32.02
N CYS A 19 20.75 6.61 -32.67
CA CYS A 19 20.03 7.73 -32.04
C CYS A 19 18.63 7.32 -31.62
N GLU A 20 17.90 6.57 -32.44
CA GLU A 20 16.56 6.05 -32.09
C GLU A 20 16.61 5.06 -30.92
N LEU A 21 17.57 4.14 -30.90
CA LEU A 21 17.77 3.22 -29.78
C LEU A 21 18.09 3.97 -28.48
N LYS A 22 18.95 4.98 -28.54
CA LYS A 22 19.30 5.83 -27.40
C LYS A 22 18.07 6.60 -26.88
N ALA A 23 17.30 7.19 -27.79
CA ALA A 23 16.07 7.91 -27.47
C ALA A 23 15.03 6.98 -26.80
N LYS A 24 14.81 5.79 -27.36
CA LYS A 24 13.93 4.77 -26.77
C LYS A 24 14.39 4.35 -25.36
N ARG A 25 15.70 4.18 -25.15
CA ARG A 25 16.26 3.84 -23.83
C ARG A 25 16.07 4.96 -22.83
N ILE A 26 16.30 6.21 -23.22
CA ILE A 26 16.08 7.40 -22.37
C ILE A 26 14.60 7.48 -21.98
N MET A 27 13.69 7.33 -22.94
CA MET A 27 12.24 7.37 -22.70
C MET A 27 11.80 6.27 -21.71
N LYS A 28 12.29 5.04 -21.86
CA LYS A 28 12.03 3.92 -20.93
C LYS A 28 12.50 4.24 -19.51
N ASN A 29 13.72 4.75 -19.36
CA ASN A 29 14.27 5.08 -18.04
C ASN A 29 13.51 6.24 -17.39
N THR A 30 13.23 7.31 -18.14
CA THR A 30 12.45 8.46 -17.66
C THR A 30 11.07 8.00 -17.16
N MET A 31 10.38 7.15 -17.93
CA MET A 31 9.08 6.62 -17.52
C MET A 31 9.20 5.79 -16.23
N LYS A 32 10.22 4.93 -16.14
CA LYS A 32 10.46 4.13 -14.94
C LYS A 32 10.62 5.01 -13.69
N TYR A 33 11.43 6.09 -13.76
CA TYR A 33 11.59 7.02 -12.63
C TYR A 33 10.30 7.75 -12.27
N ARG A 34 9.50 8.13 -13.26
CA ARG A 34 8.20 8.76 -13.01
C ARG A 34 7.23 7.81 -12.29
N LEU A 35 7.20 6.55 -12.66
CA LEU A 35 6.38 5.54 -12.00
C LEU A 35 6.90 5.20 -10.60
N ILE A 36 8.22 5.22 -10.39
CA ILE A 36 8.83 5.11 -9.05
C ILE A 36 8.35 6.25 -8.15
N GLY A 37 8.41 7.49 -8.61
CA GLY A 37 7.91 8.65 -7.84
C GLY A 37 6.42 8.55 -7.51
N MET A 38 5.60 8.10 -8.47
CA MET A 38 4.18 7.84 -8.22
C MET A 38 3.98 6.76 -7.17
N SER A 39 4.67 5.62 -7.29
CA SER A 39 4.57 4.53 -6.32
C SER A 39 5.01 4.96 -4.91
N PHE A 40 6.10 5.72 -4.82
CA PHE A 40 6.57 6.30 -3.57
C PHE A 40 5.50 7.18 -2.91
N LEU A 41 4.97 8.17 -3.62
CA LEU A 41 3.96 9.09 -3.10
C LEU A 41 2.66 8.37 -2.74
N GLN A 42 2.23 7.41 -3.56
CA GLN A 42 1.03 6.60 -3.33
C GLN A 42 1.02 5.97 -1.94
N PHE A 43 2.11 5.34 -1.54
CA PHE A 43 2.21 4.65 -0.26
C PHE A 43 2.68 5.56 0.88
N ALA A 44 3.37 6.66 0.57
CA ALA A 44 3.73 7.66 1.57
C ALA A 44 2.50 8.35 2.18
N VAL A 45 1.43 8.59 1.40
CA VAL A 45 0.14 9.08 1.93
C VAL A 45 -0.38 8.16 3.03
N TRP A 46 -0.29 6.87 2.82
CA TRP A 46 -0.83 5.86 3.74
C TRP A 46 0.06 5.66 4.96
N GLY A 47 1.38 5.57 4.74
CA GLY A 47 2.36 5.39 5.81
C GLY A 47 2.40 6.53 6.82
N ALA A 48 2.00 7.73 6.44
CA ALA A 48 1.97 8.89 7.32
C ALA A 48 0.99 8.74 8.51
N TYR A 49 -0.09 7.97 8.37
CA TYR A 49 -1.07 7.84 9.44
C TYR A 49 -1.44 6.40 9.81
N LEU A 50 -1.33 5.43 8.87
CA LEU A 50 -1.90 4.09 9.06
C LEU A 50 -1.48 3.43 10.38
N ILE A 51 -0.20 3.45 10.68
CA ILE A 51 0.35 2.79 11.87
C ILE A 51 0.15 3.63 13.13
N SER A 52 0.24 4.95 13.01
CA SER A 52 0.19 5.90 14.13
C SER A 52 -1.24 6.23 14.59
N MET A 53 -2.23 6.07 13.71
CA MET A 53 -3.62 6.43 14.00
C MET A 53 -4.16 5.72 15.24
N GLY A 54 -3.80 4.44 15.44
CA GLY A 54 -4.19 3.69 16.64
C GLY A 54 -3.69 4.35 17.92
N GLY A 55 -2.43 4.81 17.94
CA GLY A 55 -1.83 5.53 19.07
C GLY A 55 -2.55 6.86 19.34
N TYR A 56 -2.85 7.62 18.29
CA TYR A 56 -3.64 8.85 18.43
C TYR A 56 -5.04 8.58 19.01
N LEU A 57 -5.77 7.61 18.45
CA LEU A 57 -7.12 7.26 18.90
C LEU A 57 -7.12 6.77 20.36
N PHE A 58 -6.11 6.00 20.77
CA PHE A 58 -5.96 5.56 22.14
C PHE A 58 -5.79 6.75 23.10
N ASN A 59 -4.91 7.68 22.77
CA ASN A 59 -4.66 8.88 23.58
C ASN A 59 -5.85 9.85 23.58
N ALA A 60 -6.68 9.84 22.52
CA ALA A 60 -7.91 10.63 22.43
C ALA A 60 -9.10 9.97 23.18
N GLY A 61 -8.85 8.92 23.98
CA GLY A 61 -9.90 8.23 24.74
C GLY A 61 -10.82 7.34 23.91
N MET A 62 -10.42 7.02 22.67
CA MET A 62 -11.19 6.18 21.74
C MET A 62 -10.55 4.81 21.51
N GLY A 63 -9.83 4.27 22.50
CA GLY A 63 -9.17 2.97 22.38
C GLY A 63 -10.11 1.83 22.01
N ASP A 64 -11.36 1.83 22.52
CA ASP A 64 -12.42 0.89 22.18
C ASP A 64 -12.99 1.07 20.75
N LYS A 65 -12.69 2.18 20.08
CA LYS A 65 -13.16 2.52 18.74
C LYS A 65 -12.12 2.26 17.63
N ILE A 66 -10.86 1.97 17.97
CA ILE A 66 -9.77 1.75 16.99
C ILE A 66 -10.19 0.74 15.92
N GLY A 67 -10.80 -0.38 16.32
CA GLY A 67 -11.24 -1.42 15.41
C GLY A 67 -12.20 -0.94 14.32
N TYR A 68 -13.08 0.03 14.60
CA TYR A 68 -14.01 0.57 13.61
C TYR A 68 -13.30 1.35 12.50
N PHE A 69 -12.28 2.15 12.86
CA PHE A 69 -11.48 2.91 11.87
C PHE A 69 -10.74 1.96 10.92
N TYR A 70 -10.11 0.90 11.45
CA TYR A 70 -9.40 -0.07 10.60
C TYR A 70 -10.34 -0.97 9.81
N ALA A 71 -11.49 -1.37 10.37
CA ALA A 71 -12.51 -2.12 9.66
C ALA A 71 -13.09 -1.33 8.47
N MET A 72 -13.22 0.01 8.60
CA MET A 72 -13.73 0.85 7.52
C MET A 72 -12.89 0.76 6.25
N GLN A 73 -11.57 0.61 6.36
CA GLN A 73 -10.69 0.40 5.20
C GLN A 73 -11.08 -0.87 4.43
N GLY A 74 -11.37 -1.96 5.15
CA GLY A 74 -11.83 -3.20 4.55
C GLY A 74 -13.21 -3.05 3.89
N VAL A 75 -14.15 -2.40 4.57
CA VAL A 75 -15.51 -2.19 4.06
C VAL A 75 -15.49 -1.38 2.76
N VAL A 76 -14.81 -0.25 2.73
CA VAL A 76 -14.76 0.59 1.52
C VAL A 76 -13.97 -0.07 0.39
N SER A 77 -12.98 -0.90 0.71
CA SER A 77 -12.18 -1.64 -0.28
C SER A 77 -12.97 -2.69 -1.05
N LEU A 78 -14.12 -3.13 -0.53
CA LEU A 78 -14.99 -4.08 -1.24
C LEU A 78 -15.70 -3.44 -2.45
N PHE A 79 -16.05 -2.15 -2.35
CA PHE A 79 -16.91 -1.52 -3.34
C PHE A 79 -16.23 -0.39 -4.13
N MET A 80 -15.46 0.44 -3.45
CA MET A 80 -14.95 1.68 -4.04
C MET A 80 -13.95 1.46 -5.20
N PRO A 81 -13.02 0.48 -5.17
CA PRO A 81 -12.14 0.22 -6.31
C PRO A 81 -12.92 -0.18 -7.57
N ALA A 82 -13.96 -1.00 -7.43
CA ALA A 82 -14.80 -1.41 -8.55
C ALA A 82 -15.58 -0.23 -9.14
N LEU A 83 -16.18 0.61 -8.27
CA LEU A 83 -16.92 1.81 -8.70
C LEU A 83 -16.01 2.79 -9.44
N MET A 84 -14.81 3.08 -8.88
CA MET A 84 -13.85 3.99 -9.51
C MET A 84 -13.22 3.38 -10.77
N GLY A 85 -13.11 2.06 -10.85
CA GLY A 85 -12.73 1.36 -12.09
C GLY A 85 -13.69 1.63 -13.22
N ILE A 86 -15.02 1.57 -12.96
CA ILE A 86 -16.05 1.91 -13.96
C ILE A 86 -15.91 3.37 -14.42
N VAL A 87 -15.69 4.29 -13.47
CA VAL A 87 -15.51 5.71 -13.78
C VAL A 87 -14.28 5.92 -14.67
N ALA A 88 -13.16 5.22 -14.37
CA ALA A 88 -11.95 5.27 -15.16
C ALA A 88 -12.12 4.70 -16.58
N ASP A 89 -12.86 3.62 -16.69
CA ASP A 89 -13.08 2.95 -17.98
C ASP A 89 -14.02 3.73 -18.90
N ARG A 90 -15.01 4.43 -18.34
CA ARG A 90 -16.08 5.06 -19.13
C ARG A 90 -15.98 6.57 -19.30
N TRP A 91 -15.57 7.30 -18.26
CA TRP A 91 -15.79 8.75 -18.21
C TRP A 91 -14.53 9.57 -17.99
N VAL A 92 -13.63 9.12 -17.12
CA VAL A 92 -12.49 9.93 -16.71
C VAL A 92 -11.19 9.17 -16.90
N PRO A 93 -10.19 9.71 -17.65
CA PRO A 93 -8.90 9.07 -17.78
C PRO A 93 -8.28 8.71 -16.42
N ALA A 94 -7.73 7.48 -16.29
CA ALA A 94 -7.31 6.91 -15.01
C ALA A 94 -6.33 7.81 -14.23
N GLN A 95 -5.39 8.51 -14.90
CA GLN A 95 -4.46 9.43 -14.25
C GLN A 95 -5.15 10.68 -13.67
N LYS A 96 -6.22 11.17 -14.32
CA LYS A 96 -7.01 12.30 -13.81
C LYS A 96 -7.89 11.88 -12.64
N LEU A 97 -8.47 10.68 -12.73
CA LEU A 97 -9.25 10.12 -11.64
C LEU A 97 -8.37 9.83 -10.42
N LEU A 98 -7.16 9.31 -10.62
CA LEU A 98 -6.16 9.11 -9.58
C LEU A 98 -5.85 10.43 -8.85
N ALA A 99 -5.60 11.51 -9.61
CA ALA A 99 -5.38 12.84 -9.04
C ALA A 99 -6.61 13.34 -8.24
N GLY A 100 -7.81 13.20 -8.79
CA GLY A 100 -9.05 13.60 -8.12
C GLY A 100 -9.29 12.83 -6.82
N CYS A 101 -9.03 11.53 -6.82
CA CYS A 101 -9.13 10.68 -5.63
C CYS A 101 -8.11 11.06 -4.55
N HIS A 102 -6.85 11.35 -4.92
CA HIS A 102 -5.85 11.85 -3.98
C HIS A 102 -6.24 13.20 -3.38
N LEU A 103 -6.75 14.13 -4.20
CA LEU A 103 -7.21 15.43 -3.72
C LEU A 103 -8.38 15.29 -2.74
N ALA A 104 -9.40 14.51 -3.11
CA ALA A 104 -10.55 14.27 -2.25
C ALA A 104 -10.14 13.62 -0.91
N SER A 105 -9.26 12.61 -0.97
CA SER A 105 -8.71 11.98 0.23
C SER A 105 -7.92 12.97 1.09
N ALA A 106 -7.07 13.81 0.49
CA ALA A 106 -6.28 14.82 1.19
C ALA A 106 -7.17 15.86 1.91
N LEU A 107 -8.24 16.32 1.25
CA LEU A 107 -9.21 17.23 1.87
C LEU A 107 -9.92 16.59 3.06
N CYS A 108 -10.35 15.33 2.92
CA CYS A 108 -10.97 14.59 4.00
C CYS A 108 -10.01 14.35 5.17
N MET A 109 -8.74 13.99 4.91
CA MET A 109 -7.73 13.81 5.96
C MET A 109 -7.40 15.13 6.65
N SER A 110 -7.34 16.26 5.91
CA SER A 110 -7.22 17.59 6.52
C SER A 110 -8.39 17.89 7.44
N LEU A 111 -9.62 17.50 7.05
CA LEU A 111 -10.81 17.68 7.87
C LEU A 111 -10.77 16.82 9.13
N VAL A 112 -10.28 15.57 9.04
CA VAL A 112 -10.02 14.72 10.23
C VAL A 112 -9.07 15.42 11.19
N GLY A 113 -7.93 15.93 10.69
CA GLY A 113 -6.95 16.65 11.49
C GLY A 113 -7.54 17.92 12.14
N TYR A 114 -8.32 18.67 11.36
CA TYR A 114 -8.99 19.89 11.87
C TYR A 114 -10.01 19.57 12.97
N MET A 115 -10.89 18.58 12.76
CA MET A 115 -11.88 18.18 13.76
C MET A 115 -11.21 17.63 15.03
N ALA A 116 -10.08 16.95 14.88
CA ALA A 116 -9.28 16.46 15.99
C ALA A 116 -8.64 17.59 16.81
N LEU A 117 -8.21 18.68 16.16
CA LEU A 117 -7.67 19.88 16.86
C LEU A 117 -8.75 20.75 17.48
N ALA A 118 -9.90 20.91 16.83
CA ALA A 118 -10.95 21.82 17.25
C ALA A 118 -11.69 21.35 18.51
N THR A 119 -11.53 20.14 18.94
CA THR A 119 -12.28 19.52 20.05
C THR A 119 -11.50 19.31 21.34
N ASP A 120 -10.45 20.07 21.55
CA ASP A 120 -9.61 20.26 22.76
C ASP A 120 -9.43 19.12 23.79
N ALA A 121 -9.79 17.89 23.56
CA ALA A 121 -9.43 16.68 24.34
C ALA A 121 -10.32 15.44 24.10
N SER A 122 -11.51 15.58 23.54
CA SER A 122 -12.43 14.44 23.34
C SER A 122 -13.24 14.60 22.06
N PRO A 123 -12.65 14.37 20.86
CA PRO A 123 -13.40 14.42 19.63
C PRO A 123 -14.52 13.36 19.63
N SER A 124 -15.70 13.75 19.14
CA SER A 124 -16.80 12.79 18.96
C SER A 124 -16.39 11.70 17.96
N PHE A 125 -16.75 10.45 18.23
CA PHE A 125 -16.49 9.34 17.29
C PHE A 125 -16.96 9.65 15.87
N LEU A 126 -18.17 10.17 15.70
CA LEU A 126 -18.73 10.45 14.38
C LEU A 126 -18.03 11.64 13.69
N SER A 127 -17.57 12.63 14.44
CA SER A 127 -16.86 13.78 13.85
C SER A 127 -15.54 13.40 13.21
N LEU A 128 -14.86 12.37 13.72
CA LEU A 128 -13.65 11.83 13.10
C LEU A 128 -13.97 10.73 12.09
N MET A 129 -14.91 9.83 12.40
CA MET A 129 -15.19 8.65 11.61
C MET A 129 -15.76 8.99 10.22
N VAL A 130 -16.65 9.98 10.13
CA VAL A 130 -17.28 10.34 8.83
C VAL A 130 -16.25 10.88 7.84
N PRO A 131 -15.46 11.95 8.14
CA PRO A 131 -14.47 12.43 7.20
C PRO A 131 -13.36 11.39 6.95
N TYR A 132 -12.98 10.59 7.95
CA TYR A 132 -12.04 9.49 7.76
C TYR A 132 -12.57 8.44 6.76
N ALA A 133 -13.80 7.97 6.94
CA ALA A 133 -14.43 7.00 6.04
C ALA A 133 -14.49 7.51 4.60
N LEU A 134 -14.83 8.78 4.40
CA LEU A 134 -14.81 9.41 3.07
C LEU A 134 -13.38 9.49 2.52
N GLY A 135 -12.41 9.90 3.33
CA GLY A 135 -11.01 9.96 2.93
C GLY A 135 -10.48 8.61 2.46
N VAL A 136 -10.75 7.55 3.22
CA VAL A 136 -10.37 6.18 2.87
C VAL A 136 -11.16 5.67 1.66
N ALA A 137 -12.43 6.03 1.52
CA ALA A 137 -13.25 5.66 0.36
C ALA A 137 -12.67 6.20 -0.96
N PHE A 138 -12.07 7.38 -0.95
CA PHE A 138 -11.36 7.93 -2.09
C PHE A 138 -9.93 7.38 -2.20
N TYR A 139 -9.26 7.06 -1.09
CA TYR A 139 -7.90 6.56 -1.13
C TYR A 139 -7.80 5.11 -1.62
N MET A 140 -8.66 4.19 -1.17
CA MET A 140 -8.54 2.76 -1.52
C MET A 140 -8.56 2.48 -3.02
N PRO A 141 -9.39 3.13 -3.84
CA PRO A 141 -9.34 2.98 -5.29
C PRO A 141 -8.01 3.40 -5.93
N THR A 142 -7.29 4.34 -5.31
CA THR A 142 -6.02 4.82 -5.87
C THR A 142 -4.96 3.73 -5.98
N LEU A 143 -5.03 2.69 -5.14
CA LEU A 143 -4.15 1.52 -5.22
C LEU A 143 -4.32 0.77 -6.55
N ALA A 144 -5.55 0.54 -6.97
CA ALA A 144 -5.84 -0.11 -8.26
C ALA A 144 -5.57 0.84 -9.44
N LEU A 145 -5.97 2.11 -9.32
CA LEU A 145 -5.75 3.11 -10.35
C LEU A 145 -4.27 3.36 -10.63
N SER A 146 -3.42 3.44 -9.59
CA SER A 146 -1.98 3.61 -9.74
C SER A 146 -1.33 2.43 -10.46
N ASN A 147 -1.79 1.19 -10.19
CA ASN A 147 -1.35 0.00 -10.91
C ASN A 147 -1.76 0.07 -12.39
N SER A 148 -3.02 0.42 -12.68
CA SER A 148 -3.53 0.56 -14.03
C SER A 148 -2.77 1.62 -14.83
N VAL A 149 -2.53 2.80 -14.23
CA VAL A 149 -1.71 3.86 -14.83
C VAL A 149 -0.28 3.39 -15.09
N SER A 150 0.32 2.63 -14.14
CA SER A 150 1.65 2.07 -14.30
C SER A 150 1.73 1.12 -15.48
N TYR A 151 0.80 0.17 -15.60
CA TYR A 151 0.79 -0.80 -16.70
C TYR A 151 0.61 -0.12 -18.04
N THR A 152 -0.36 0.77 -18.17
CA THR A 152 -0.59 1.54 -19.40
C THR A 152 0.63 2.40 -19.78
N ALA A 153 1.28 3.04 -18.81
CA ALA A 153 2.46 3.86 -19.05
C ALA A 153 3.67 3.02 -19.48
N MET A 154 3.87 1.84 -18.90
CA MET A 154 4.93 0.90 -19.28
C MET A 154 4.74 0.36 -20.69
N GLU A 155 3.51 -0.04 -21.04
CA GLU A 155 3.18 -0.53 -22.38
C GLU A 155 3.45 0.52 -23.45
N LYS A 156 3.09 1.79 -23.21
CA LYS A 156 3.34 2.91 -24.14
C LYS A 156 4.81 3.10 -24.50
N VAL A 157 5.73 2.79 -23.60
CA VAL A 157 7.17 2.92 -23.86
C VAL A 157 7.84 1.59 -24.17
N GLY A 158 7.08 0.50 -24.30
CA GLY A 158 7.58 -0.85 -24.57
C GLY A 158 8.42 -1.43 -23.43
N LEU A 159 8.04 -1.14 -22.18
CA LEU A 159 8.54 -1.84 -20.98
C LEU A 159 7.65 -3.04 -20.71
N GLU A 160 8.25 -4.19 -20.41
CA GLU A 160 7.51 -5.38 -19.98
C GLU A 160 7.02 -5.22 -18.53
N PRO A 161 5.69 -5.17 -18.29
CA PRO A 161 5.15 -4.97 -16.94
C PRO A 161 5.63 -6.03 -15.93
N VAL A 162 5.63 -7.31 -16.32
CA VAL A 162 6.03 -8.41 -15.44
C VAL A 162 7.45 -8.27 -14.89
N LYS A 163 8.38 -7.75 -15.71
CA LYS A 163 9.79 -7.56 -15.31
C LYS A 163 10.04 -6.23 -14.60
N SER A 164 9.31 -5.18 -15.00
CA SER A 164 9.60 -3.81 -14.58
C SER A 164 8.78 -3.37 -13.36
N PHE A 165 7.53 -3.82 -13.24
CA PHE A 165 6.62 -3.41 -12.18
C PHE A 165 7.10 -3.75 -10.76
N PRO A 166 7.66 -4.95 -10.46
CA PRO A 166 8.14 -5.25 -9.12
C PRO A 166 9.18 -4.24 -8.63
N SER A 167 10.13 -3.85 -9.49
CA SER A 167 11.15 -2.86 -9.13
C SER A 167 10.61 -1.44 -8.91
N ILE A 168 9.47 -1.10 -9.50
CA ILE A 168 8.76 0.17 -9.27
C ILE A 168 7.97 0.08 -7.96
N ARG A 169 7.29 -1.04 -7.72
CA ARG A 169 6.42 -1.25 -6.56
C ARG A 169 7.19 -1.25 -5.23
N VAL A 170 8.44 -1.73 -5.19
CA VAL A 170 9.32 -1.67 -4.00
C VAL A 170 9.47 -0.25 -3.49
N PHE A 171 9.53 0.76 -4.37
CA PHE A 171 9.60 2.16 -3.95
C PHE A 171 8.32 2.65 -3.25
N GLY A 172 7.20 1.99 -3.42
CA GLY A 172 6.02 2.22 -2.60
C GLY A 172 6.27 1.86 -1.13
N THR A 173 6.84 0.69 -0.85
CA THR A 173 7.22 0.29 0.52
C THR A 173 8.24 1.27 1.12
N ILE A 174 9.21 1.74 0.32
CA ILE A 174 10.16 2.78 0.76
C ILE A 174 9.42 4.07 1.11
N GLY A 175 8.46 4.51 0.29
CA GLY A 175 7.64 5.70 0.55
C GLY A 175 6.82 5.56 1.84
N PHE A 176 6.22 4.39 2.07
CA PHE A 176 5.51 4.08 3.30
C PHE A 176 6.42 4.19 4.53
N ILE A 177 7.60 3.56 4.49
CA ILE A 177 8.59 3.62 5.58
C ILE A 177 9.05 5.05 5.83
N CYS A 178 9.42 5.78 4.78
CA CYS A 178 9.89 7.15 4.90
C CYS A 178 8.85 8.06 5.57
N SER A 179 7.58 7.98 5.17
CA SER A 179 6.52 8.80 5.77
C SER A 179 6.19 8.38 7.19
N MET A 180 6.23 7.08 7.49
CA MET A 180 6.06 6.55 8.85
C MET A 180 7.18 7.01 9.79
N LEU A 181 8.44 6.97 9.34
CA LEU A 181 9.59 7.47 10.09
C LEU A 181 9.54 8.99 10.25
N LEU A 182 9.08 9.72 9.22
CA LEU A 182 8.88 11.17 9.33
C LEU A 182 7.83 11.50 10.40
N THR A 183 6.72 10.76 10.45
CA THR A 183 5.72 10.88 11.52
C THR A 183 6.33 10.63 12.90
N ASP A 184 7.23 9.66 13.02
CA ASP A 184 7.92 9.32 14.26
C ASP A 184 8.87 10.44 14.70
N VAL A 185 9.79 10.85 13.83
CA VAL A 185 10.82 11.86 14.11
C VAL A 185 10.21 13.24 14.43
N CYS A 186 9.11 13.59 13.76
CA CYS A 186 8.37 14.83 14.04
C CYS A 186 7.50 14.76 15.31
N GLY A 187 7.42 13.62 16.00
CA GLY A 187 6.60 13.44 17.20
C GLY A 187 5.09 13.44 16.89
N PHE A 188 4.69 13.10 15.65
CA PHE A 188 3.29 13.15 15.23
C PHE A 188 2.51 11.86 15.51
N GLN A 189 3.15 10.81 16.04
CA GLN A 189 2.56 9.48 16.24
C GLN A 189 1.26 9.48 17.03
N THR A 190 1.17 10.35 18.05
CA THR A 190 0.03 10.41 18.98
C THR A 190 -0.76 11.72 18.84
N THR A 191 -0.51 12.48 17.77
CA THR A 191 -1.12 13.79 17.54
C THR A 191 -1.92 13.83 16.23
N PRO A 192 -2.86 14.76 16.06
CA PRO A 192 -3.60 14.96 14.81
C PRO A 192 -2.71 15.35 13.62
N MET A 193 -1.46 15.77 13.86
CA MET A 193 -0.54 16.24 12.80
C MET A 193 -0.25 15.17 11.76
N GLN A 194 -0.34 13.89 12.09
CA GLN A 194 -0.20 12.79 11.15
C GLN A 194 -1.21 12.86 10.00
N PHE A 195 -2.43 13.32 10.24
CA PHE A 195 -3.46 13.47 9.21
C PHE A 195 -3.15 14.65 8.26
N PHE A 196 -2.61 15.75 8.79
CA PHE A 196 -2.15 16.86 7.96
C PHE A 196 -0.91 16.49 7.13
N LEU A 197 0.01 15.70 7.69
CA LEU A 197 1.15 15.17 6.94
C LEU A 197 0.67 14.29 5.76
N SER A 198 -0.26 13.38 6.02
CA SER A 198 -0.88 12.55 4.98
C SER A 198 -1.56 13.40 3.91
N ALA A 199 -2.31 14.42 4.32
CA ALA A 199 -2.97 15.35 3.41
C ALA A 199 -1.98 16.14 2.55
N ALA A 200 -0.90 16.66 3.15
CA ALA A 200 0.15 17.37 2.41
C ALA A 200 0.80 16.49 1.35
N ILE A 201 1.17 15.24 1.70
CA ILE A 201 1.69 14.27 0.73
C ILE A 201 0.63 13.96 -0.34
N GLY A 202 -0.66 13.85 0.04
CA GLY A 202 -1.78 13.62 -0.87
C GLY A 202 -1.94 14.74 -1.91
N VAL A 203 -1.76 16.01 -1.50
CA VAL A 203 -1.77 17.17 -2.43
C VAL A 203 -0.59 17.07 -3.42
N VAL A 204 0.61 16.72 -2.94
CA VAL A 204 1.77 16.49 -3.81
C VAL A 204 1.50 15.33 -4.78
N ALA A 205 0.92 14.21 -4.29
CA ALA A 205 0.54 13.07 -5.13
C ALA A 205 -0.51 13.46 -6.18
N THR A 206 -1.44 14.38 -5.86
CA THR A 206 -2.42 14.94 -6.80
C THR A 206 -1.71 15.63 -7.97
N GLY A 207 -0.85 16.61 -7.66
CA GLY A 207 -0.09 17.34 -8.68
C GLY A 207 0.78 16.41 -9.52
N TYR A 208 1.45 15.46 -8.87
CA TYR A 208 2.29 14.47 -9.54
C TYR A 208 1.49 13.57 -10.49
N SER A 209 0.32 13.10 -10.07
CA SER A 209 -0.56 12.25 -10.88
C SER A 209 -1.01 12.93 -12.18
N LEU A 210 -1.22 14.25 -12.17
CA LEU A 210 -1.55 15.03 -13.37
C LEU A 210 -0.41 15.09 -14.38
N THR A 211 0.83 14.91 -13.95
CA THR A 211 1.99 14.88 -14.85
C THR A 211 2.16 13.55 -15.60
N LEU A 212 1.50 12.46 -15.13
CA LEU A 212 1.61 11.14 -15.71
C LEU A 212 1.01 11.07 -17.14
N PRO A 213 1.43 10.09 -17.96
CA PRO A 213 0.90 9.95 -19.31
C PRO A 213 -0.60 9.72 -19.33
N ALA A 214 -1.30 10.35 -20.25
CA ALA A 214 -2.73 10.16 -20.42
C ALA A 214 -3.06 8.67 -20.69
N CYS A 215 -3.93 8.10 -19.87
CA CYS A 215 -4.45 6.74 -20.06
C CYS A 215 -5.78 6.87 -20.82
N PRO A 216 -5.92 6.29 -22.01
CA PRO A 216 -7.16 6.39 -22.78
C PRO A 216 -8.28 5.67 -22.01
N THR A 217 -9.47 6.29 -22.01
CA THR A 217 -10.68 5.61 -21.57
C THR A 217 -11.02 4.50 -22.58
N ALA A 218 -11.21 3.27 -22.09
CA ALA A 218 -11.63 2.19 -22.94
C ALA A 218 -13.13 2.32 -23.23
N ASN A 219 -13.51 2.80 -24.40
CA ASN A 219 -14.92 2.86 -24.87
C ASN A 219 -15.59 1.46 -25.00
N LYS A 220 -15.07 0.43 -24.36
CA LYS A 220 -15.44 -0.99 -24.54
C LYS A 220 -15.95 -1.68 -23.28
N SER A 221 -16.81 -1.03 -22.52
CA SER A 221 -17.63 -1.80 -21.55
C SER A 221 -19.07 -1.98 -22.04
N ALA A 222 -19.30 -1.98 -23.34
CA ALA A 222 -20.56 -2.41 -23.90
C ALA A 222 -20.75 -3.91 -23.59
N GLY A 223 -21.57 -4.21 -22.57
CA GLY A 223 -21.99 -5.58 -22.27
C GLY A 223 -21.74 -6.10 -20.86
N LYS A 224 -20.91 -5.45 -20.02
CA LYS A 224 -20.76 -5.90 -18.62
C LYS A 224 -21.96 -5.44 -17.78
N THR A 225 -22.65 -6.39 -17.20
CA THR A 225 -23.75 -6.13 -16.24
C THR A 225 -23.16 -5.57 -14.95
N TRP A 226 -23.91 -4.78 -14.18
CA TRP A 226 -23.50 -4.31 -12.86
C TRP A 226 -23.04 -5.43 -11.92
N LYS A 227 -23.64 -6.62 -12.05
CA LYS A 227 -23.25 -7.83 -11.29
C LYS A 227 -21.83 -8.31 -11.65
N ASP A 228 -21.45 -8.22 -12.92
CA ASP A 228 -20.10 -8.59 -13.38
C ASP A 228 -19.05 -7.59 -12.88
N VAL A 229 -19.43 -6.33 -12.84
CA VAL A 229 -18.54 -5.23 -12.41
C VAL A 229 -18.33 -5.25 -10.88
N LEU A 230 -19.40 -5.52 -10.12
CA LEU A 230 -19.32 -5.64 -8.65
C LEU A 230 -18.71 -6.98 -8.22
N GLY A 231 -18.33 -7.84 -9.16
CA GLY A 231 -17.73 -9.14 -8.83
C GLY A 231 -18.70 -10.09 -8.13
N VAL A 232 -20.03 -9.86 -8.22
CA VAL A 232 -21.02 -10.71 -7.56
C VAL A 232 -20.90 -12.16 -8.01
N ASN A 233 -20.47 -12.39 -9.26
CA ASN A 233 -20.22 -13.73 -9.79
C ASN A 233 -19.06 -14.44 -9.08
N ALA A 234 -18.14 -13.71 -8.45
CA ALA A 234 -17.07 -14.29 -7.63
C ALA A 234 -17.61 -15.01 -6.38
N PHE A 235 -18.79 -14.60 -5.88
CA PHE A 235 -19.44 -15.33 -4.77
C PHE A 235 -19.86 -16.75 -5.16
N ALA A 236 -20.01 -17.06 -6.43
CA ALA A 236 -20.24 -18.42 -6.90
C ALA A 236 -19.07 -19.38 -6.57
N LEU A 237 -17.84 -18.83 -6.42
CA LEU A 237 -16.66 -19.60 -6.02
C LEU A 237 -16.76 -20.16 -4.61
N PHE A 238 -17.56 -19.54 -3.72
CA PHE A 238 -17.84 -20.06 -2.37
C PHE A 238 -18.57 -21.40 -2.37
N LYS A 239 -19.21 -21.78 -3.49
CA LYS A 239 -19.83 -23.11 -3.65
C LYS A 239 -18.78 -24.23 -3.69
N GLN A 240 -17.55 -23.92 -4.06
CA GLN A 240 -16.44 -24.87 -4.05
C GLN A 240 -15.77 -24.88 -2.68
N ARG A 241 -15.79 -26.02 -1.99
CA ARG A 241 -15.25 -26.18 -0.62
C ARG A 241 -13.81 -25.65 -0.47
N LYS A 242 -12.95 -25.92 -1.44
CA LYS A 242 -11.54 -25.48 -1.41
C LYS A 242 -11.45 -23.96 -1.45
N MET A 243 -12.21 -23.32 -2.33
CA MET A 243 -12.24 -21.85 -2.46
C MET A 243 -12.89 -21.18 -1.24
N ALA A 244 -13.98 -21.77 -0.71
CA ALA A 244 -14.60 -21.26 0.52
C ALA A 244 -13.62 -21.28 1.70
N LEU A 245 -12.89 -22.36 1.90
CA LEU A 245 -11.85 -22.45 2.94
C LEU A 245 -10.74 -21.42 2.72
N PHE A 246 -10.27 -21.27 1.49
CA PHE A 246 -9.27 -20.25 1.14
C PHE A 246 -9.73 -18.84 1.50
N PHE A 247 -10.98 -18.48 1.15
CA PHE A 247 -11.55 -17.17 1.50
C PHE A 247 -11.67 -16.98 3.01
N ILE A 248 -12.11 -18.00 3.77
CA ILE A 248 -12.19 -17.93 5.23
C ILE A 248 -10.81 -17.64 5.83
N PHE A 249 -9.78 -18.37 5.43
CA PHE A 249 -8.41 -18.11 5.90
C PHE A 249 -7.90 -16.73 5.48
N SER A 250 -8.20 -16.28 4.27
CA SER A 250 -7.84 -14.95 3.80
C SER A 250 -8.48 -13.84 4.63
N ILE A 251 -9.76 -14.02 5.01
CA ILE A 251 -10.46 -13.07 5.90
C ILE A 251 -9.81 -13.06 7.29
N LEU A 252 -9.55 -14.22 7.90
CA LEU A 252 -8.93 -14.31 9.22
C LEU A 252 -7.53 -13.67 9.24
N LEU A 253 -6.74 -13.87 8.19
CA LEU A 253 -5.44 -13.22 8.07
C LEU A 253 -5.53 -11.72 7.79
N GLY A 254 -6.54 -11.28 7.04
CA GLY A 254 -6.85 -9.86 6.90
C GLY A 254 -7.21 -9.22 8.23
N VAL A 255 -7.96 -9.90 9.10
CA VAL A 255 -8.24 -9.45 10.47
C VAL A 255 -6.94 -9.37 11.29
N ALA A 256 -6.08 -10.39 11.24
CA ALA A 256 -4.80 -10.39 11.93
C ALA A 256 -3.91 -9.22 11.48
N LEU A 257 -3.87 -8.93 10.17
CA LEU A 257 -3.17 -7.78 9.62
C LEU A 257 -3.70 -6.44 10.17
N GLN A 258 -5.02 -6.27 10.20
CA GLN A 258 -5.62 -5.03 10.69
C GLN A 258 -5.46 -4.85 12.21
N ILE A 259 -5.49 -5.95 12.98
CA ILE A 259 -5.13 -5.92 14.41
C ILE A 259 -3.71 -5.39 14.58
N THR A 260 -2.75 -5.92 13.81
CA THR A 260 -1.36 -5.44 13.86
C THR A 260 -1.26 -3.96 13.50
N ASN A 261 -1.89 -3.53 12.40
CA ASN A 261 -1.83 -2.15 11.96
C ASN A 261 -2.45 -1.17 12.97
N GLY A 262 -3.54 -1.57 13.62
CA GLY A 262 -4.28 -0.72 14.54
C GLY A 262 -3.76 -0.71 15.96
N PHE A 263 -3.19 -1.81 16.43
CA PHE A 263 -2.88 -1.97 17.85
C PHE A 263 -1.39 -2.13 18.17
N ALA A 264 -0.50 -2.33 17.17
CA ALA A 264 0.92 -2.48 17.46
C ALA A 264 1.53 -1.19 18.04
N ASN A 265 1.22 -0.02 17.46
CA ASN A 265 1.71 1.26 17.95
C ASN A 265 1.14 1.59 19.34
N PRO A 266 -0.20 1.59 19.61
CA PRO A 266 -0.72 1.84 20.95
C PRO A 266 -0.25 0.81 21.98
N PHE A 267 -0.05 -0.45 21.60
CA PHE A 267 0.51 -1.46 22.50
C PHE A 267 1.94 -1.12 22.93
N LEU A 268 2.83 -0.74 22.01
CA LEU A 268 4.17 -0.30 22.36
C LEU A 268 4.17 0.97 23.21
N ASN A 269 3.32 1.94 22.84
CA ASN A 269 3.18 3.18 23.60
C ASN A 269 2.59 2.99 25.00
N SER A 270 1.80 1.93 25.25
CA SER A 270 1.23 1.66 26.57
C SER A 270 2.29 1.40 27.66
N PHE A 271 3.48 0.93 27.27
CA PHE A 271 4.60 0.76 28.17
C PHE A 271 5.17 2.08 28.71
N ALA A 272 4.84 3.24 28.10
CA ALA A 272 5.23 4.55 28.62
C ALA A 272 4.67 4.85 30.03
N SER A 273 3.58 4.16 30.43
CA SER A 273 3.04 4.26 31.78
C SER A 273 3.89 3.57 32.87
N ILE A 274 4.86 2.73 32.45
CA ILE A 274 5.76 2.02 33.35
C ILE A 274 7.09 2.82 33.39
N PRO A 275 7.48 3.38 34.56
CA PRO A 275 8.67 4.26 34.65
C PRO A 275 9.96 3.62 34.11
N GLU A 276 10.12 2.32 34.28
CA GLU A 276 11.28 1.55 33.82
C GLU A 276 11.40 1.54 32.29
N TYR A 277 10.26 1.59 31.57
CA TYR A 277 10.21 1.47 30.10
C TYR A 277 9.88 2.76 29.37
N ALA A 278 9.55 3.84 30.09
CA ALA A 278 9.09 5.10 29.49
C ALA A 278 10.10 5.68 28.48
N ASP A 279 11.38 5.52 28.76
CA ASP A 279 12.48 6.02 27.93
C ASP A 279 13.03 5.01 26.93
N ALA A 280 12.49 3.79 26.90
CA ALA A 280 12.96 2.76 25.98
C ALA A 280 12.71 3.16 24.51
N PHE A 281 13.69 2.85 23.64
CA PHE A 281 13.62 3.21 22.21
C PHE A 281 12.33 2.73 21.54
N GLY A 282 11.92 1.49 21.76
CA GLY A 282 10.71 0.91 21.15
C GLY A 282 9.41 1.54 21.63
N VAL A 283 9.42 2.26 22.77
CA VAL A 283 8.27 3.01 23.31
C VAL A 283 8.22 4.40 22.71
N ARG A 284 9.34 5.13 22.75
CA ARG A 284 9.44 6.49 22.19
C ARG A 284 9.31 6.51 20.66
N HIS A 285 9.90 5.51 20.01
CA HIS A 285 9.98 5.38 18.55
C HIS A 285 9.28 4.10 18.07
N ALA A 286 8.00 3.93 18.45
CA ALA A 286 7.23 2.74 18.10
C ALA A 286 7.13 2.53 16.58
N ASN A 287 6.97 3.60 15.81
CA ASN A 287 6.94 3.52 14.35
C ASN A 287 8.29 3.07 13.77
N ALA A 288 9.41 3.54 14.33
CA ALA A 288 10.73 3.09 13.88
C ALA A 288 10.91 1.58 14.11
N LEU A 289 10.49 1.06 15.26
CA LEU A 289 10.52 -0.37 15.53
C LEU A 289 9.58 -1.14 14.56
N ILE A 290 8.35 -0.66 14.37
CA ILE A 290 7.38 -1.29 13.46
C ILE A 290 7.85 -1.26 12.00
N SER A 291 8.68 -0.26 11.59
CA SER A 291 9.22 -0.17 10.22
C SER A 291 10.06 -1.38 9.82
N LEU A 292 10.65 -2.11 10.79
CA LEU A 292 11.33 -3.37 10.54
C LEU A 292 10.41 -4.42 9.89
N SER A 293 9.11 -4.37 10.17
CA SER A 293 8.13 -5.24 9.50
C SER A 293 8.07 -4.98 8.00
N GLN A 294 8.10 -3.73 7.59
CA GLN A 294 8.04 -3.33 6.19
C GLN A 294 9.36 -3.66 5.45
N LEU A 295 10.50 -3.51 6.14
CA LEU A 295 11.78 -3.97 5.61
C LEU A 295 11.79 -5.48 5.44
N SER A 296 11.31 -6.24 6.42
CA SER A 296 11.17 -7.70 6.34
C SER A 296 10.28 -8.13 5.16
N GLU A 297 9.13 -7.47 4.95
CA GLU A 297 8.26 -7.68 3.79
C GLU A 297 9.05 -7.56 2.49
N THR A 298 9.82 -6.49 2.32
CA THR A 298 10.63 -6.28 1.11
C THR A 298 11.61 -7.42 0.84
N PHE A 299 12.28 -7.93 1.88
CA PHE A 299 13.20 -9.06 1.73
C PHE A 299 12.47 -10.38 1.48
N CYS A 300 11.34 -10.61 2.15
CA CYS A 300 10.56 -11.82 1.99
C CYS A 300 9.98 -11.97 0.59
N LEU A 301 9.59 -10.87 -0.06
CA LEU A 301 9.18 -10.87 -1.47
C LEU A 301 10.22 -11.53 -2.39
N LEU A 302 11.51 -11.32 -2.13
CA LEU A 302 12.59 -11.92 -2.91
C LEU A 302 12.76 -13.42 -2.63
N LEU A 303 12.36 -13.90 -1.45
CA LEU A 303 12.46 -15.30 -1.05
C LEU A 303 11.31 -16.18 -1.56
N ILE A 304 10.18 -15.58 -1.93
CA ILE A 304 8.97 -16.31 -2.35
C ILE A 304 9.23 -17.29 -3.51
N PRO A 305 9.90 -16.91 -4.63
CA PRO A 305 10.12 -17.84 -5.72
C PRO A 305 10.92 -19.05 -5.30
N PHE A 306 11.89 -18.87 -4.40
CA PHE A 306 12.68 -19.98 -3.84
C PHE A 306 11.82 -20.88 -2.94
N ALA A 307 11.05 -20.28 -2.03
CA ALA A 307 10.18 -21.00 -1.10
C ALA A 307 9.12 -21.83 -1.85
N LEU A 308 8.47 -21.23 -2.86
CA LEU A 308 7.46 -21.92 -3.68
C LEU A 308 8.04 -23.11 -4.45
N ARG A 309 9.25 -22.96 -5.01
CA ARG A 309 9.93 -24.07 -5.72
C ARG A 309 10.34 -25.18 -4.79
N ARG A 310 10.76 -24.85 -3.56
CA ARG A 310 11.29 -25.84 -2.61
C ARG A 310 10.20 -26.57 -1.84
N PHE A 311 9.17 -25.85 -1.39
CA PHE A 311 8.16 -26.36 -0.45
C PHE A 311 6.77 -26.51 -1.09
N GLY A 312 6.51 -25.82 -2.21
CA GLY A 312 5.19 -25.77 -2.84
C GLY A 312 4.19 -24.89 -2.08
N ILE A 313 3.09 -24.52 -2.76
CA ILE A 313 2.10 -23.54 -2.29
C ILE A 313 1.53 -23.92 -0.93
N LYS A 314 1.15 -25.19 -0.72
CA LYS A 314 0.52 -25.65 0.53
C LYS A 314 1.39 -25.37 1.76
N TYR A 315 2.65 -25.77 1.72
CA TYR A 315 3.55 -25.61 2.88
C TYR A 315 3.96 -24.16 3.07
N VAL A 316 4.13 -23.39 2.00
CA VAL A 316 4.41 -21.94 2.09
C VAL A 316 3.27 -21.20 2.81
N MET A 317 2.01 -21.51 2.47
CA MET A 317 0.85 -20.96 3.17
C MET A 317 0.77 -21.40 4.65
N LEU A 318 1.06 -22.67 4.95
CA LEU A 318 1.08 -23.16 6.33
C LEU A 318 2.17 -22.48 7.17
N ILE A 319 3.37 -22.30 6.60
CA ILE A 319 4.46 -21.55 7.25
C ILE A 319 4.01 -20.11 7.55
N ALA A 320 3.36 -19.45 6.60
CA ALA A 320 2.84 -18.09 6.81
C ALA A 320 1.85 -18.02 7.98
N MET A 321 0.92 -18.97 8.06
CA MET A 321 -0.06 -19.04 9.17
C MET A 321 0.64 -19.27 10.52
N LEU A 322 1.62 -20.17 10.58
CA LEU A 322 2.43 -20.38 11.80
C LEU A 322 3.23 -19.13 12.18
N CYS A 323 3.75 -18.41 11.20
CA CYS A 323 4.45 -17.14 11.43
C CYS A 323 3.52 -16.08 12.03
N TRP A 324 2.22 -16.04 11.69
CA TRP A 324 1.26 -15.16 12.36
C TRP A 324 1.07 -15.53 13.84
N VAL A 325 0.97 -16.81 14.17
CA VAL A 325 0.89 -17.26 15.56
C VAL A 325 2.15 -16.87 16.33
N LEU A 326 3.33 -17.13 15.74
CA LEU A 326 4.62 -16.78 16.33
C LEU A 326 4.74 -15.27 16.55
N ARG A 327 4.31 -14.46 15.56
CA ARG A 327 4.33 -12.99 15.64
C ARG A 327 3.55 -12.48 16.87
N PHE A 328 2.30 -12.90 17.01
CA PHE A 328 1.49 -12.47 18.15
C PHE A 328 1.99 -13.02 19.47
N GLY A 329 2.49 -14.26 19.50
CA GLY A 329 3.12 -14.84 20.69
C GLY A 329 4.33 -14.03 21.15
N LEU A 330 5.24 -13.68 20.23
CA LEU A 330 6.42 -12.84 20.51
C LEU A 330 6.02 -11.43 20.97
N PHE A 331 4.95 -10.86 20.36
CA PHE A 331 4.43 -9.56 20.79
C PHE A 331 3.85 -9.59 22.20
N GLY A 332 3.11 -10.65 22.53
CA GLY A 332 2.45 -10.79 23.85
C GLY A 332 3.41 -11.14 24.97
N LEU A 333 4.56 -11.77 24.68
CA LEU A 333 5.57 -12.16 25.67
C LEU A 333 6.73 -11.16 25.79
N GLY A 334 6.89 -10.29 24.78
CA GLY A 334 7.98 -9.28 24.75
C GLY A 334 7.73 -8.13 25.72
N ASN A 335 8.81 -7.44 26.06
CA ASN A 335 8.79 -6.17 26.78
C ASN A 335 9.85 -5.23 26.21
N PRO A 336 9.79 -3.91 26.47
CA PRO A 336 10.75 -2.94 25.93
C PRO A 336 12.17 -3.00 26.55
N GLY A 337 12.35 -3.73 27.63
CA GLY A 337 13.63 -3.98 28.28
C GLY A 337 14.35 -5.21 27.70
N ASP A 338 14.64 -6.19 28.54
CA ASP A 338 15.37 -7.42 28.16
C ASP A 338 14.64 -8.25 27.10
N GLY A 339 13.33 -8.08 26.97
CA GLY A 339 12.47 -8.76 25.98
C GLY A 339 12.33 -8.05 24.63
N VAL A 340 13.02 -6.94 24.39
CA VAL A 340 12.92 -6.15 23.14
C VAL A 340 13.24 -6.98 21.90
N TRP A 341 14.11 -7.96 22.00
CA TRP A 341 14.45 -8.87 20.92
C TRP A 341 13.24 -9.66 20.41
N MET A 342 12.24 -9.94 21.28
CA MET A 342 11.00 -10.59 20.86
C MET A 342 10.18 -9.69 19.96
N PHE A 343 10.12 -8.38 20.24
CA PHE A 343 9.50 -7.41 19.35
C PHE A 343 10.20 -7.35 18.00
N VAL A 344 11.54 -7.24 18.01
CA VAL A 344 12.35 -7.23 16.78
C VAL A 344 12.10 -8.50 15.97
N LEU A 345 12.14 -9.68 16.60
CA LEU A 345 11.90 -10.95 15.93
C LEU A 345 10.47 -11.04 15.39
N SER A 346 9.47 -10.55 16.13
CA SER A 346 8.09 -10.43 15.67
C SER A 346 7.98 -9.57 14.39
N MET A 347 8.71 -8.46 14.33
CA MET A 347 8.74 -7.59 13.13
C MET A 347 9.39 -8.30 11.93
N ILE A 348 10.47 -9.06 12.16
CA ILE A 348 11.14 -9.83 11.10
C ILE A 348 10.23 -10.95 10.57
N VAL A 349 9.54 -11.66 11.46
CA VAL A 349 8.63 -12.75 11.08
C VAL A 349 7.43 -12.26 10.27
N TYR A 350 7.07 -10.99 10.39
CA TYR A 350 5.94 -10.39 9.68
C TYR A 350 6.02 -10.54 8.15
N GLY A 351 7.19 -10.32 7.55
CA GLY A 351 7.35 -10.44 6.10
C GLY A 351 6.98 -11.83 5.60
N VAL A 352 7.45 -12.89 6.31
CA VAL A 352 7.08 -14.27 5.98
C VAL A 352 5.57 -14.49 6.20
N ALA A 353 5.03 -14.01 7.32
CA ALA A 353 3.63 -14.18 7.67
C ALA A 353 2.68 -13.57 6.63
N PHE A 354 3.00 -12.37 6.15
CA PHE A 354 2.15 -11.61 5.22
C PHE A 354 2.36 -12.04 3.77
N ASP A 355 3.59 -11.96 3.27
CA ASP A 355 3.88 -12.15 1.84
C ASP A 355 3.71 -13.57 1.37
N PHE A 356 4.16 -14.55 2.17
CA PHE A 356 4.06 -15.95 1.79
C PHE A 356 2.60 -16.39 1.63
N PHE A 357 1.69 -15.85 2.45
CA PHE A 357 0.27 -16.15 2.27
C PHE A 357 -0.33 -15.36 1.11
N ASN A 358 -0.09 -14.06 1.03
CA ASN A 358 -0.72 -13.16 0.06
C ASN A 358 -0.38 -13.57 -1.38
N ILE A 359 0.91 -13.81 -1.66
CA ILE A 359 1.35 -14.16 -3.02
C ILE A 359 1.01 -15.62 -3.35
N SER A 360 1.22 -16.55 -2.42
CA SER A 360 0.85 -17.96 -2.66
C SER A 360 -0.66 -18.11 -2.84
N GLY A 361 -1.46 -17.33 -2.12
CA GLY A 361 -2.90 -17.31 -2.24
C GLY A 361 -3.36 -16.77 -3.60
N SER A 362 -2.76 -15.68 -4.08
CA SER A 362 -3.08 -15.15 -5.40
C SER A 362 -2.72 -16.13 -6.54
N ILE A 363 -1.63 -16.89 -6.41
CA ILE A 363 -1.29 -17.95 -7.35
C ILE A 363 -2.29 -19.11 -7.25
N ALA A 364 -2.66 -19.54 -6.05
CA ALA A 364 -3.61 -20.63 -5.83
C ALA A 364 -5.02 -20.32 -6.34
N SER A 365 -5.41 -19.05 -6.42
CA SER A 365 -6.70 -18.62 -6.96
C SER A 365 -6.77 -18.63 -8.48
N VAL A 366 -5.63 -18.74 -9.18
CA VAL A 366 -5.52 -18.76 -10.65
C VAL A 366 -5.40 -20.18 -11.19
N ILE A 367 -4.92 -21.13 -10.36
CA ILE A 367 -4.81 -22.56 -10.69
C ILE A 367 -6.10 -23.29 -10.30
#